data_7d9dc523d068df57ed886efe686d06ab
#
_entry.id   7d9dc523d068df57ed886efe686d06ab
#
_cell.length_a   1.000
_cell.length_b   1.000
_cell.length_c   1.000
_cell.angle_alpha   90.00
_cell.angle_beta   90.00
_cell.angle_gamma   90.00
#
_symmetry.space_group_name_H-M   'P 1'
#
loop_
_entity.id
_entity.type
_entity.pdbx_description
1 polymer ?
#
loop_
_entity_poly.entity_id
_entity_poly.type
_entity_poly.pdbx_seq_one_letter_code
_entity_poly.pdbx_strand_id
1 'polypeptide(L)'
;MDKIRITKDENGAVILRFEKREDCEKYTVYFRRENGRFKFLITTEKTAVRVNAVEGLCYFRITGQTSGGRTVNIGTVDTSSLMKRTGFITMGSYNVQKIVERSPKFTADN
;
A
#
# COMPACT_ATOMS: atom_id res chain seq x y z
N MET A 1 -7.51 15.82 0.30
CA MET A 1 -8.01 15.03 -0.77
C MET A 1 -7.08 13.91 -1.12
N ASP A 2 -7.55 12.73 -0.97
CA ASP A 2 -6.73 11.60 -1.22
C ASP A 2 -6.58 11.30 -2.67
N LYS A 3 -5.36 11.17 -3.08
CA LYS A 3 -5.07 10.80 -4.43
C LYS A 3 -4.71 9.34 -4.56
N ILE A 4 -4.73 8.63 -3.45
CA ILE A 4 -4.38 7.22 -3.43
C ILE A 4 -5.61 6.44 -3.09
N ARG A 5 -5.92 5.46 -3.90
CA ARG A 5 -7.01 4.53 -3.61
C ARG A 5 -6.41 3.21 -3.19
N ILE A 6 -7.01 2.62 -2.18
CA ILE A 6 -6.56 1.34 -1.71
C ILE A 6 -7.73 0.38 -1.78
N THR A 7 -7.51 -0.74 -2.44
CA THR A 7 -8.55 -1.76 -2.58
C THR A 7 -7.94 -3.12 -2.33
N LYS A 8 -8.80 -4.12 -2.27
CA LYS A 8 -8.37 -5.47 -2.03
C LYS A 8 -8.94 -6.33 -3.14
N ASP A 9 -8.12 -7.17 -3.74
CA ASP A 9 -8.63 -8.02 -4.80
C ASP A 9 -9.16 -9.32 -4.23
N GLU A 10 -9.67 -10.17 -5.08
CA GLU A 10 -10.31 -11.39 -4.62
C GLU A 10 -9.34 -12.38 -4.00
N ASN A 11 -8.07 -12.19 -4.22
CA ASN A 11 -7.06 -13.06 -3.61
C ASN A 11 -6.48 -12.46 -2.35
N GLY A 12 -7.01 -11.34 -1.91
CA GLY A 12 -6.56 -10.73 -0.69
C GLY A 12 -5.38 -9.81 -0.83
N ALA A 13 -4.92 -9.59 -2.04
CA ALA A 13 -3.82 -8.65 -2.25
C ALA A 13 -4.36 -7.23 -2.19
N VAL A 14 -3.53 -6.35 -1.72
CA VAL A 14 -3.87 -4.93 -1.63
C VAL A 14 -3.38 -4.26 -2.89
N ILE A 15 -4.23 -3.45 -3.48
CA ILE A 15 -3.86 -2.70 -4.68
C ILE A 15 -3.90 -1.23 -4.38
N LEU A 16 -2.79 -0.57 -4.64
CA LEU A 16 -2.68 0.86 -4.48
C LEU A 16 -2.72 1.50 -5.85
N ARG A 17 -3.64 2.44 -6.03
CA ARG A 17 -3.72 3.18 -7.28
C ARG A 17 -3.67 4.66 -6.98
N PHE A 18 -2.95 5.39 -7.81
CA PHE A 18 -2.82 6.81 -7.59
C PHE A 18 -2.73 7.49 -8.94
N GLU A 19 -2.91 8.78 -8.94
CA GLU A 19 -2.92 9.55 -10.18
C GLU A 19 -1.51 9.86 -10.63
N LYS A 20 -1.31 9.80 -11.92
CA LYS A 20 -0.03 10.14 -12.49
C LYS A 20 0.18 11.64 -12.37
N ARG A 21 1.40 12.01 -11.99
CA ARG A 21 1.78 13.42 -11.98
C ARG A 21 2.69 13.68 -13.16
N GLU A 22 2.38 14.74 -13.85
CA GLU A 22 3.16 15.06 -15.06
C GLU A 22 4.61 15.37 -14.75
N ASP A 23 4.87 15.85 -13.55
CA ASP A 23 6.22 16.21 -13.19
C ASP A 23 7.03 15.05 -12.64
N CYS A 24 6.45 13.89 -12.54
CA CYS A 24 7.15 12.73 -11.98
C CYS A 24 7.41 11.68 -13.02
N GLU A 25 8.59 11.11 -12.97
CA GLU A 25 8.97 10.04 -13.88
C GLU A 25 8.72 8.67 -13.27
N LYS A 26 8.80 8.57 -11.98
CA LYS A 26 8.58 7.31 -11.31
C LYS A 26 8.16 7.56 -9.89
N TYR A 27 7.75 6.50 -9.24
CA TYR A 27 7.18 6.57 -7.90
C TYR A 27 7.80 5.50 -7.04
N THR A 28 7.93 5.81 -5.75
CA THR A 28 8.45 4.85 -4.79
C THR A 28 7.40 4.61 -3.73
N VAL A 29 7.20 3.35 -3.40
CA VAL A 29 6.23 2.95 -2.39
C VAL A 29 6.98 2.43 -1.18
N TYR A 30 6.61 2.91 -0.02
CA TYR A 30 7.15 2.46 1.25
C TYR A 30 6.04 1.82 2.06
N PHE A 31 6.40 0.93 2.92
CA PHE A 31 5.46 0.15 3.69
C PHE A 31 5.91 0.10 5.15
N ARG A 32 4.96 0.12 6.06
CA ARG A 32 5.26 -0.19 7.46
C ARG A 32 4.08 -0.87 8.12
N ARG A 33 4.36 -1.68 9.07
CA ARG A 33 3.32 -2.25 9.92
C ARG A 33 3.05 -1.27 11.04
N GLU A 34 2.03 -1.56 11.81
CA GLU A 34 1.57 -0.67 12.84
C GLU A 34 2.68 -0.19 13.77
N ASN A 35 3.54 -1.08 14.17
CA ASN A 35 4.62 -0.74 15.09
C ASN A 35 5.98 -0.67 14.44
N GLY A 36 6.02 -0.56 13.16
CA GLY A 36 7.28 -0.59 12.45
C GLY A 36 7.62 0.73 11.79
N ARG A 37 8.71 0.74 11.08
CA ARG A 37 9.15 1.90 10.33
C ARG A 37 8.92 1.67 8.86
N PHE A 38 8.78 2.74 8.12
CA PHE A 38 8.63 2.64 6.68
C PHE A 38 9.87 1.99 6.08
N LYS A 39 9.63 1.05 5.20
CA LYS A 39 10.68 0.37 4.47
C LYS A 39 10.36 0.44 3.00
N PHE A 40 11.39 0.51 2.21
CA PHE A 40 11.23 0.54 0.76
C PHE A 40 10.54 -0.74 0.27
N LEU A 41 9.59 -0.59 -0.63
CA LEU A 41 8.97 -1.72 -1.29
C LEU A 41 9.37 -1.80 -2.74
N ILE A 42 9.08 -0.76 -3.49
CA ILE A 42 9.28 -0.80 -4.93
C ILE A 42 9.36 0.61 -5.50
N THR A 43 10.11 0.75 -6.56
CA THR A 43 10.08 1.94 -7.38
C THR A 43 9.55 1.53 -8.74
N THR A 44 8.61 2.28 -9.26
CA THR A 44 7.93 1.91 -10.50
C THR A 44 7.52 3.15 -11.27
N GLU A 45 7.38 2.99 -12.56
CA GLU A 45 6.84 4.05 -13.39
C GLU A 45 5.33 3.95 -13.50
N LYS A 46 4.76 2.91 -12.95
CA LYS A 46 3.33 2.67 -13.02
C LYS A 46 2.62 3.31 -11.85
N THR A 47 1.33 3.52 -12.02
CA THR A 47 0.54 4.16 -10.97
C THR A 47 -0.38 3.18 -10.27
N ALA A 48 -0.08 1.92 -10.38
CA ALA A 48 -0.79 0.88 -9.65
C ALA A 48 0.22 -0.14 -9.14
N VAL A 49 0.10 -0.48 -7.86
CA VAL A 49 1.03 -1.42 -7.24
C VAL A 49 0.22 -2.45 -6.48
N ARG A 50 0.54 -3.70 -6.69
CA ARG A 50 -0.11 -4.79 -6.00
C ARG A 50 0.82 -5.31 -4.91
N VAL A 51 0.30 -5.42 -3.70
CA VAL A 51 1.08 -5.90 -2.57
C VAL A 51 0.40 -7.14 -2.02
N ASN A 52 1.08 -8.25 -2.09
CA ASN A 52 0.54 -9.53 -1.63
C ASN A 52 0.82 -9.73 -0.16
N ALA A 53 0.01 -10.58 0.45
CA ALA A 53 0.23 -11.03 1.82
C ALA A 53 0.24 -9.90 2.85
N VAL A 54 -0.62 -8.92 2.66
CA VAL A 54 -0.77 -7.83 3.62
C VAL A 54 -1.82 -8.23 4.62
N GLU A 55 -1.47 -8.18 5.88
CA GLU A 55 -2.40 -8.54 6.95
C GLU A 55 -2.32 -7.51 8.04
N GLY A 56 -3.48 -7.22 8.65
CA GLY A 56 -3.53 -6.28 9.73
C GLY A 56 -3.44 -4.84 9.27
N LEU A 57 -3.21 -3.96 10.18
CA LEU A 57 -3.12 -2.53 9.88
C LEU A 57 -1.74 -2.22 9.36
N CYS A 58 -1.69 -1.75 8.14
CA CYS A 58 -0.45 -1.41 7.49
C CYS A 58 -0.57 -0.06 6.83
N TYR A 59 0.55 0.61 6.66
CA TYR A 59 0.60 1.94 6.10
C TYR A 59 1.48 1.93 4.86
N PHE A 60 1.05 2.66 3.85
CA PHE A 60 1.82 2.79 2.61
C PHE A 60 2.03 4.27 2.33
N ARG A 61 3.24 4.60 1.99
CA ARG A 61 3.59 5.97 1.65
C ARG A 61 4.14 5.97 0.25
N ILE A 62 3.68 6.90 -0.56
CA ILE A 62 4.11 6.99 -1.94
C ILE A 62 4.74 8.34 -2.18
N THR A 63 5.92 8.32 -2.79
CA THR A 63 6.59 9.54 -3.22
C THR A 63 6.82 9.44 -4.70
N GLY A 64 6.98 10.59 -5.33
CA GLY A 64 7.29 10.65 -6.75
C GLY A 64 8.65 11.27 -6.95
N GLN A 65 9.33 10.85 -8.01
CA GLN A 65 10.62 11.41 -8.36
C GLN A 65 10.49 12.14 -9.68
N THR A 66 10.89 13.40 -9.67
CA THR A 66 10.83 14.22 -10.87
C THR A 66 12.05 13.99 -11.72
N SER A 67 12.00 14.46 -12.97
CA SER A 67 13.14 14.34 -13.86
C SER A 67 14.34 15.12 -13.36
N GLY A 68 14.11 16.11 -12.54
CA GLY A 68 15.21 16.89 -11.98
C GLY A 68 15.81 16.28 -10.73
N GLY A 69 15.34 15.10 -10.34
CA GLY A 69 15.89 14.45 -9.15
C GLY A 69 15.24 14.85 -7.85
N ARG A 70 14.16 15.59 -7.90
CA ARG A 70 13.45 15.95 -6.68
C ARG A 70 12.47 14.89 -6.29
N THR A 71 12.24 14.80 -4.99
CA THR A 71 11.25 13.89 -4.46
C THR A 71 10.07 14.70 -3.97
N VAL A 72 8.88 14.32 -4.39
CA VAL A 72 7.65 14.96 -3.93
C VAL A 72 6.79 13.92 -3.22
N ASN A 73 6.08 14.36 -2.21
CA ASN A 73 5.22 13.46 -1.46
C ASN A 73 3.88 13.34 -2.17
N ILE A 74 3.50 12.11 -2.48
CA ILE A 74 2.20 11.85 -3.08
C ILE A 74 1.17 11.67 -1.99
N GLY A 75 1.49 10.89 -0.97
CA GLY A 75 0.57 10.69 0.13
C GLY A 75 0.83 9.42 0.89
N THR A 76 0.01 9.24 1.92
CA THR A 76 0.07 8.05 2.75
C THR A 76 -1.35 7.50 2.87
N VAL A 77 -1.48 6.18 2.84
CA VAL A 77 -2.77 5.55 2.98
C VAL A 77 -2.55 4.31 3.85
N ASP A 78 -3.61 3.85 4.49
CA ASP A 78 -3.49 2.65 5.30
C ASP A 78 -4.63 1.68 4.98
N THR A 79 -4.57 0.51 5.59
CA THR A 79 -5.54 -0.54 5.31
C THR A 79 -6.77 -0.47 6.19
N SER A 80 -6.94 0.59 6.98
CA SER A 80 -8.07 0.65 7.89
C SER A 80 -9.42 0.57 7.19
N SER A 81 -9.54 1.17 6.02
CA SER A 81 -10.80 1.12 5.31
C SER A 81 -11.14 -0.29 4.85
N LEU A 82 -10.13 -1.09 4.58
CA LEU A 82 -10.36 -2.47 4.20
C LEU A 82 -10.74 -3.30 5.42
N MET A 83 -10.16 -2.99 6.55
CA MET A 83 -10.46 -3.71 7.77
C MET A 83 -11.86 -3.44 8.25
N LYS A 84 -12.36 -2.26 8.02
CA LYS A 84 -13.69 -1.94 8.43
C LYS A 84 -14.73 -2.79 7.76
N ARG A 85 -14.46 -3.20 6.54
CA ARG A 85 -15.41 -4.03 5.85
C ARG A 85 -15.58 -5.36 6.50
N THR A 86 -14.52 -5.87 7.05
CA THR A 86 -14.57 -7.16 7.70
C THR A 86 -14.65 -7.00 9.20
N GLY A 87 -14.71 -5.78 9.65
CA GLY A 87 -14.62 -5.51 11.06
C GLY A 87 -15.62 -6.25 11.89
N PHE A 88 -16.86 -6.29 11.43
CA PHE A 88 -17.83 -6.96 12.27
C PHE A 88 -17.82 -8.44 12.05
N ILE A 89 -17.12 -8.90 11.05
CA ILE A 89 -16.97 -10.30 10.86
C ILE A 89 -15.84 -10.78 11.70
N THR A 90 -15.22 -9.89 12.36
CA THR A 90 -14.07 -10.22 13.15
C THR A 90 -14.31 -11.21 14.21
N MET A 91 -15.54 -11.49 14.47
CA MET A 91 -15.78 -12.50 15.42
C MET A 91 -14.96 -13.68 15.07
N GLY A 92 -14.89 -13.99 13.84
CA GLY A 92 -14.11 -15.12 13.47
C GLY A 92 -12.72 -14.77 13.07
N SER A 93 -12.45 -13.53 12.90
CA SER A 93 -11.20 -13.18 12.28
C SER A 93 -10.04 -13.07 13.22
N TYR A 94 -10.27 -13.16 14.50
CA TYR A 94 -9.13 -13.11 15.36
C TYR A 94 -8.20 -14.25 15.11
N ASN A 95 -8.66 -15.24 14.44
CA ASN A 95 -7.79 -16.35 14.10
C ASN A 95 -6.76 -15.96 13.10
N VAL A 96 -7.07 -14.96 12.34
CA VAL A 96 -6.18 -14.53 11.30
C VAL A 96 -4.92 -13.96 11.87
N GLN A 97 -4.98 -13.51 13.07
CA GLN A 97 -3.82 -12.92 13.67
C GLN A 97 -2.67 -13.84 13.78
N LYS A 98 -2.91 -15.09 13.67
CA LYS A 98 -1.84 -16.04 13.78
C LYS A 98 -0.94 -16.04 12.59
N ILE A 99 -1.39 -15.49 11.51
CA ILE A 99 -0.59 -15.51 10.33
C ILE A 99 -0.03 -14.18 9.96
N VAL A 100 -0.03 -13.30 10.87
CA VAL A 100 0.36 -11.95 10.61
C VAL A 100 1.84 -11.76 10.36
N GLU A 101 2.60 -12.74 10.59
CA GLU A 101 4.03 -12.56 10.64
C GLU A 101 4.77 -12.48 9.34
N ARG A 102 4.09 -12.58 8.26
CA ARG A 102 4.78 -12.58 6.98
C ARG A 102 5.10 -11.20 6.48
N SER A 103 6.20 -11.10 5.80
CA SER A 103 6.50 -9.87 5.08
C SER A 103 5.69 -9.84 3.80
N PRO A 104 5.19 -8.69 3.42
CA PRO A 104 4.41 -8.60 2.18
C PRO A 104 5.28 -8.85 0.98
N LYS A 105 4.68 -9.39 -0.06
CA LYS A 105 5.32 -9.51 -1.35
C LYS A 105 4.59 -8.56 -2.28
N PHE A 106 5.30 -8.06 -3.27
CA PHE A 106 4.71 -7.03 -4.11
C PHE A 106 5.07 -7.20 -5.57
N THR A 107 4.25 -6.61 -6.40
CA THR A 107 4.53 -6.50 -7.83
C THR A 107 3.92 -5.19 -8.30
N ALA A 108 4.51 -4.62 -9.32
CA ALA A 108 3.96 -3.41 -9.90
C ALA A 108 2.99 -3.79 -11.00
N ASP A 109 1.83 -3.15 -11.00
CA ASP A 109 0.81 -3.40 -11.99
C ASP A 109 0.62 -2.23 -12.90
N ASN A 110 0.06 -2.50 -14.01
CA ASN A 110 -0.22 -1.45 -14.94
C ASN A 110 -1.59 -0.95 -14.82
#